data_5240102cd1795ac3941821ae98cfc9cb
#
_entry.id   5240102cd1795ac3941821ae98cfc9cb
#
_cell.length_a   1.000
_cell.length_b   1.000
_cell.length_c   1.000
_cell.angle_alpha   90.00
_cell.angle_beta   90.00
_cell.angle_gamma   90.00
#
_symmetry.space_group_name_H-M   'P 1'
#
loop_
_entity.id
_entity.type
_entity.pdbx_description
1 polymer ?
#
loop_
_entity_poly.entity_id
_entity_poly.type
_entity_poly.pdbx_seq_one_letter_code
_entity_poly.pdbx_strand_id
1 'polypeptide(L)'
;MFLNYNKSIDEAEKIKNDLINKRFDNIKIEKKVVNEDPPLPFNLVKLQSYCSSHFGYNPADVMDITQSLRETHKAITYNRSDCQYLSEEHFKEAPKTLAQIVQNIKFKPSELDPTIHSKCFNDKNITAHFAIIPTNNKVDLNKLTEREKNVYLAVCKYYMAQFLPKAVKEKTKMTIELDGEYTLVAYSTVVLKKGYTAIFKDIKAEEVTELSSIADGMYSGTAIDARFEEKETKPPSRYTKATLNEDMTRIAKYVTDPEVKKMLLEKDKDKKGENGSIGTSATRSTIIDSLITKGYVAEDGKRLISTELGRELYRILPDEIKKADMTAKWWAIQEDIPVSYTHLRAH
;
A
#
# COMPACT_ATOMS: atom_id res chain seq x y z
N MET A 1 -12.23 -16.61 19.93
CA MET A 1 -11.03 -17.37 19.63
C MET A 1 -11.22 -18.07 18.32
N PHE A 2 -10.22 -18.11 17.43
CA PHE A 2 -10.37 -18.70 16.11
C PHE A 2 -9.34 -19.80 15.91
N LEU A 3 -9.80 -20.94 15.42
CA LEU A 3 -8.99 -21.96 14.80
C LEU A 3 -9.19 -21.85 13.29
N ASN A 4 -8.16 -21.45 12.54
CA ASN A 4 -8.24 -21.52 11.08
C ASN A 4 -7.93 -22.96 10.66
N TYR A 5 -8.94 -23.63 10.12
CA TYR A 5 -8.87 -25.03 9.83
C TYR A 5 -9.50 -25.34 8.46
N ASN A 6 -8.78 -26.11 7.66
CA ASN A 6 -9.17 -26.48 6.31
C ASN A 6 -9.43 -27.99 6.27
N LYS A 7 -10.51 -28.46 6.94
CA LYS A 7 -10.88 -29.87 7.00
C LYS A 7 -12.41 -30.08 6.89
N SER A 8 -12.86 -31.31 6.99
CA SER A 8 -14.25 -31.68 6.84
C SER A 8 -15.14 -31.10 7.96
N ILE A 9 -16.43 -30.96 7.66
CA ILE A 9 -17.45 -30.53 8.62
C ILE A 9 -17.47 -31.44 9.86
N ASP A 10 -17.35 -32.77 9.65
CA ASP A 10 -17.35 -33.78 10.72
C ASP A 10 -16.20 -33.58 11.70
N GLU A 11 -15.00 -33.23 11.20
CA GLU A 11 -13.84 -32.92 12.05
C GLU A 11 -14.05 -31.61 12.83
N ALA A 12 -14.66 -30.59 12.19
CA ALA A 12 -14.96 -29.32 12.85
C ALA A 12 -16.01 -29.51 13.96
N GLU A 13 -17.04 -30.35 13.75
CA GLU A 13 -18.02 -30.72 14.78
C GLU A 13 -17.40 -31.49 15.93
N LYS A 14 -16.51 -32.43 15.64
CA LYS A 14 -15.75 -33.14 16.68
C LYS A 14 -14.96 -32.20 17.55
N ILE A 15 -14.14 -31.32 16.94
CA ILE A 15 -13.35 -30.33 17.68
C ILE A 15 -14.25 -29.42 18.51
N LYS A 16 -15.37 -28.94 17.96
CA LYS A 16 -16.34 -28.12 18.68
C LYS A 16 -16.85 -28.85 19.94
N ASN A 17 -17.24 -30.12 19.81
CA ASN A 17 -17.79 -30.92 20.91
C ASN A 17 -16.71 -31.20 21.97
N ASP A 18 -15.49 -31.45 21.54
CA ASP A 18 -14.33 -31.67 22.44
C ASP A 18 -13.93 -30.39 23.21
N LEU A 19 -14.29 -29.22 22.70
CA LEU A 19 -13.98 -27.93 23.33
C LEU A 19 -15.00 -27.54 24.39
N ILE A 20 -16.27 -27.85 24.23
CA ILE A 20 -17.35 -27.43 25.14
C ILE A 20 -17.14 -28.05 26.52
N ASN A 21 -17.15 -27.22 27.56
CA ASN A 21 -16.87 -27.58 28.95
C ASN A 21 -15.46 -28.11 29.23
N LYS A 22 -14.54 -28.10 28.23
CA LYS A 22 -13.14 -28.45 28.45
C LYS A 22 -12.43 -27.37 29.25
N ARG A 23 -11.73 -27.78 30.30
CA ARG A 23 -10.87 -26.92 31.10
C ARG A 23 -9.48 -26.87 30.49
N PHE A 24 -8.91 -25.69 30.41
CA PHE A 24 -7.57 -25.40 29.96
C PHE A 24 -6.76 -24.77 31.09
N ASP A 25 -5.57 -25.27 31.33
CA ASP A 25 -4.63 -24.74 32.33
C ASP A 25 -3.38 -24.11 31.66
N ASN A 26 -3.43 -23.97 30.31
CA ASN A 26 -2.35 -23.50 29.46
C ASN A 26 -2.75 -22.27 28.62
N ILE A 27 -3.64 -21.44 29.10
CA ILE A 27 -4.04 -20.21 28.42
C ILE A 27 -2.91 -19.19 28.57
N LYS A 28 -2.18 -18.94 27.49
CA LYS A 28 -1.10 -17.95 27.47
C LYS A 28 -1.59 -16.62 26.90
N ILE A 29 -1.41 -15.54 27.64
CA ILE A 29 -1.67 -14.17 27.19
C ILE A 29 -0.35 -13.44 27.11
N GLU A 30 -0.08 -12.83 25.96
CA GLU A 30 1.13 -12.06 25.68
C GLU A 30 0.74 -10.66 25.22
N LYS A 31 1.29 -9.63 25.86
CA LYS A 31 1.08 -8.24 25.49
C LYS A 31 2.36 -7.63 24.93
N LYS A 32 2.23 -6.88 23.86
CA LYS A 32 3.34 -6.19 23.23
C LYS A 32 2.95 -4.77 22.85
N VAL A 33 3.68 -3.80 23.37
CA VAL A 33 3.56 -2.41 22.93
C VAL A 33 4.37 -2.22 21.65
N VAL A 34 3.72 -1.70 20.61
CA VAL A 34 4.30 -1.48 19.28
C VAL A 34 4.17 0.00 18.93
N ASN A 35 5.29 0.60 18.53
CA ASN A 35 5.31 1.92 17.94
C ASN A 35 5.15 1.79 16.42
N GLU A 36 4.15 2.42 15.86
CA GLU A 36 3.84 2.40 14.43
C GLU A 36 4.28 3.72 13.78
N ASP A 37 5.15 3.61 12.78
CA ASP A 37 5.60 4.75 12.01
C ASP A 37 4.49 5.30 11.10
N PRO A 38 4.49 6.59 10.76
CA PRO A 38 3.59 7.12 9.76
C PRO A 38 3.83 6.46 8.38
N PRO A 39 2.79 6.36 7.55
CA PRO A 39 2.96 5.94 6.17
C PRO A 39 3.89 6.92 5.46
N LEU A 40 4.75 6.40 4.58
CA LEU A 40 5.65 7.26 3.78
C LEU A 40 4.85 8.26 2.94
N PRO A 41 5.44 9.42 2.60
CA PRO A 41 4.89 10.34 1.62
C PRO A 41 4.58 9.62 0.29
N PHE A 42 3.81 10.24 -0.56
CA PHE A 42 3.39 9.61 -1.80
C PHE A 42 4.48 9.60 -2.88
N ASN A 43 4.54 8.49 -3.62
CA ASN A 43 4.89 8.48 -5.02
C ASN A 43 3.61 8.47 -5.87
N LEU A 44 3.72 8.57 -7.19
CA LEU A 44 2.53 8.65 -8.05
C LEU A 44 1.63 7.43 -7.91
N VAL A 45 2.17 6.20 -7.94
CA VAL A 45 1.37 4.97 -7.87
C VAL A 45 0.59 4.88 -6.55
N LYS A 46 1.24 5.21 -5.43
CA LYS A 46 0.58 5.21 -4.11
C LYS A 46 -0.47 6.30 -3.99
N LEU A 47 -0.23 7.46 -4.59
CA LEU A 47 -1.23 8.53 -4.64
C LEU A 47 -2.45 8.14 -5.50
N GLN A 48 -2.22 7.50 -6.65
CA GLN A 48 -3.28 6.96 -7.50
C GLN A 48 -4.11 5.90 -6.77
N SER A 49 -3.46 4.96 -6.07
CA SER A 49 -4.16 3.93 -5.27
C SER A 49 -4.97 4.55 -4.14
N TYR A 50 -4.41 5.54 -3.43
CA TYR A 50 -5.10 6.27 -2.38
C TYR A 50 -6.34 7.00 -2.91
N CYS A 51 -6.19 7.77 -3.98
CA CYS A 51 -7.29 8.53 -4.57
C CYS A 51 -8.39 7.63 -5.14
N SER A 52 -8.00 6.46 -5.69
CA SER A 52 -8.98 5.49 -6.17
C SER A 52 -9.80 4.88 -5.03
N SER A 53 -9.17 4.54 -3.91
CA SER A 53 -9.87 3.94 -2.77
C SER A 53 -10.74 4.93 -2.01
N HIS A 54 -10.27 6.18 -1.81
CA HIS A 54 -10.94 7.17 -0.98
C HIS A 54 -11.92 8.06 -1.75
N PHE A 55 -11.63 8.37 -3.01
CA PHE A 55 -12.41 9.31 -3.82
C PHE A 55 -13.00 8.66 -5.08
N GLY A 56 -12.63 7.43 -5.41
CA GLY A 56 -13.07 6.76 -6.62
C GLY A 56 -12.45 7.29 -7.91
N TYR A 57 -11.32 8.02 -7.84
CA TYR A 57 -10.66 8.58 -9.02
C TYR A 57 -9.88 7.51 -9.79
N ASN A 58 -9.90 7.59 -11.13
CA ASN A 58 -9.06 6.74 -11.96
C ASN A 58 -7.58 7.20 -11.92
N PRO A 59 -6.62 6.29 -12.10
CA PRO A 59 -5.19 6.66 -12.12
C PRO A 59 -4.83 7.73 -13.15
N ALA A 60 -5.44 7.73 -14.34
CA ALA A 60 -5.23 8.77 -15.35
C ALA A 60 -5.71 10.14 -14.87
N ASP A 61 -6.92 10.21 -14.29
CA ASP A 61 -7.44 11.45 -13.70
C ASP A 61 -6.50 12.02 -12.64
N VAL A 62 -5.94 11.16 -11.78
CA VAL A 62 -4.99 11.58 -10.74
C VAL A 62 -3.71 12.13 -11.36
N MET A 63 -3.26 11.57 -12.49
CA MET A 63 -2.12 12.09 -13.24
C MET A 63 -2.40 13.52 -13.70
N ASP A 64 -3.55 13.79 -14.32
CA ASP A 64 -3.93 15.11 -14.83
C ASP A 64 -4.11 16.11 -13.68
N ILE A 65 -4.77 15.70 -12.60
CA ILE A 65 -4.94 16.52 -11.39
C ILE A 65 -3.58 16.90 -10.79
N THR A 66 -2.67 15.95 -10.66
CA THR A 66 -1.34 16.23 -10.10
C THR A 66 -0.48 17.07 -11.04
N GLN A 67 -0.64 16.94 -12.35
CA GLN A 67 0.00 17.82 -13.33
C GLN A 67 -0.50 19.26 -13.19
N SER A 68 -1.81 19.48 -13.07
CA SER A 68 -2.38 20.80 -12.82
C SER A 68 -1.90 21.39 -11.47
N LEU A 69 -1.92 20.61 -10.39
CA LEU A 69 -1.41 21.04 -9.09
C LEU A 69 0.06 21.47 -9.16
N ARG A 70 0.88 20.80 -9.95
CA ARG A 70 2.29 21.15 -10.14
C ARG A 70 2.50 22.32 -11.08
N GLU A 71 1.90 22.32 -12.25
CA GLU A 71 2.22 23.25 -13.34
C GLU A 71 1.43 24.55 -13.26
N THR A 72 0.15 24.48 -12.93
CA THR A 72 -0.73 25.65 -12.82
C THR A 72 -0.64 26.27 -11.42
N HIS A 73 -0.82 25.45 -10.38
CA HIS A 73 -0.93 25.94 -9.02
C HIS A 73 0.40 25.98 -8.26
N LYS A 74 1.47 25.34 -8.80
CA LYS A 74 2.79 25.22 -8.14
C LYS A 74 2.68 24.70 -6.72
N ALA A 75 1.66 23.88 -6.45
CA ALA A 75 1.25 23.45 -5.12
C ALA A 75 2.01 22.22 -4.61
N ILE A 76 2.50 21.38 -5.52
CA ILE A 76 3.24 20.14 -5.22
C ILE A 76 4.52 20.05 -6.04
N THR A 77 5.43 19.19 -5.58
CA THR A 77 6.68 18.85 -6.25
C THR A 77 6.46 18.00 -7.51
N TYR A 78 7.49 17.39 -8.07
CA TYR A 78 7.39 16.58 -9.28
C TYR A 78 6.38 15.45 -9.13
N ASN A 79 5.32 15.47 -9.93
CA ASN A 79 4.16 14.60 -9.78
C ASN A 79 4.34 13.16 -10.32
N ARG A 80 5.37 12.91 -11.14
CA ARG A 80 5.62 11.57 -11.74
C ARG A 80 6.68 10.78 -10.98
N SER A 81 6.95 11.17 -9.74
CA SER A 81 7.94 10.49 -8.91
C SER A 81 7.56 9.03 -8.61
N ASP A 82 8.55 8.16 -8.68
CA ASP A 82 8.51 6.77 -8.24
C ASP A 82 9.01 6.57 -6.81
N CYS A 83 9.60 7.60 -6.20
CA CYS A 83 10.19 7.59 -4.86
C CYS A 83 9.22 8.07 -3.78
N GLN A 84 9.34 7.50 -2.57
CA GLN A 84 8.58 7.90 -1.37
C GLN A 84 9.47 8.52 -0.28
N TYR A 85 10.75 8.75 -0.58
CA TYR A 85 11.72 9.26 0.38
C TYR A 85 12.10 10.71 0.09
N LEU A 86 12.63 11.37 1.11
CA LEU A 86 13.06 12.77 1.13
C LEU A 86 14.52 12.84 1.60
N SER A 87 15.24 13.88 1.17
CA SER A 87 16.61 14.13 1.60
C SER A 87 16.68 14.84 2.94
N GLU A 88 17.87 14.82 3.54
CA GLU A 88 18.19 15.63 4.72
C GLU A 88 18.05 17.14 4.46
N GLU A 89 18.22 17.59 3.23
CA GLU A 89 17.97 18.99 2.83
C GLU A 89 16.47 19.31 2.95
N HIS A 90 15.59 18.42 2.48
CA HIS A 90 14.15 18.60 2.65
C HIS A 90 13.73 18.62 4.13
N PHE A 91 14.44 17.88 5.01
CA PHE A 91 14.19 17.94 6.43
C PHE A 91 14.55 19.33 7.01
N LYS A 92 15.68 19.91 6.60
CA LYS A 92 16.07 21.26 7.03
C LYS A 92 15.08 22.33 6.56
N GLU A 93 14.47 22.16 5.41
CA GLU A 93 13.44 23.07 4.86
C GLU A 93 12.04 22.84 5.45
N ALA A 94 11.83 21.73 6.13
CA ALA A 94 10.51 21.32 6.63
C ALA A 94 9.80 22.36 7.50
N PRO A 95 10.46 23.10 8.42
CA PRO A 95 9.77 24.11 9.21
C PRO A 95 9.06 25.16 8.36
N LYS A 96 9.69 25.60 7.26
CA LYS A 96 9.12 26.58 6.31
C LYS A 96 7.96 25.97 5.54
N THR A 97 8.12 24.75 5.03
CA THR A 97 7.07 24.03 4.30
C THR A 97 5.85 23.78 5.17
N LEU A 98 6.03 23.31 6.41
CA LEU A 98 4.94 23.09 7.37
C LEU A 98 4.19 24.38 7.71
N ALA A 99 4.91 25.49 7.95
CA ALA A 99 4.29 26.78 8.22
C ALA A 99 3.41 27.21 7.04
N GLN A 100 3.89 27.05 5.81
CA GLN A 100 3.11 27.39 4.61
C GLN A 100 1.90 26.47 4.42
N ILE A 101 2.04 25.16 4.65
CA ILE A 101 0.91 24.22 4.60
C ILE A 101 -0.19 24.62 5.59
N VAL A 102 0.18 24.89 6.85
CA VAL A 102 -0.78 25.33 7.89
C VAL A 102 -1.54 26.58 7.45
N GLN A 103 -0.87 27.53 6.82
CA GLN A 103 -1.52 28.73 6.28
C GLN A 103 -2.46 28.40 5.12
N ASN A 104 -2.06 27.53 4.20
CA ASN A 104 -2.83 27.19 3.03
C ASN A 104 -4.11 26.42 3.39
N ILE A 105 -4.01 25.42 4.27
CA ILE A 105 -5.16 24.54 4.62
C ILE A 105 -5.92 24.99 5.88
N LYS A 106 -5.43 26.02 6.58
CA LYS A 106 -6.00 26.55 7.84
C LYS A 106 -6.22 25.47 8.90
N PHE A 107 -5.31 24.52 8.97
CA PHE A 107 -5.34 23.42 9.92
C PHE A 107 -3.93 23.12 10.41
N LYS A 108 -3.77 23.02 11.75
CA LYS A 108 -2.53 22.63 12.41
C LYS A 108 -2.82 21.50 13.39
N PRO A 109 -2.23 20.32 13.21
CA PRO A 109 -2.29 19.26 14.22
C PRO A 109 -1.67 19.74 15.55
N SER A 110 -2.25 19.33 16.68
CA SER A 110 -1.80 19.77 18.03
C SER A 110 -0.37 19.33 18.36
N GLU A 111 0.04 18.16 17.88
CA GLU A 111 1.37 17.57 18.15
C GLU A 111 2.35 17.73 16.99
N LEU A 112 2.10 18.68 16.06
CA LEU A 112 2.97 18.91 14.91
C LEU A 112 4.31 19.51 15.39
N ASP A 113 5.37 18.74 15.24
CA ASP A 113 6.72 19.09 15.65
C ASP A 113 7.71 18.94 14.49
N PRO A 114 8.24 20.04 13.92
CA PRO A 114 9.17 20.01 12.80
C PRO A 114 10.52 19.37 13.13
N THR A 115 10.81 19.09 14.41
CA THR A 115 12.05 18.42 14.83
C THR A 115 11.97 16.90 14.78
N ILE A 116 10.77 16.34 14.61
CA ILE A 116 10.59 14.89 14.45
C ILE A 116 11.17 14.46 13.10
N HIS A 117 12.20 13.62 13.16
CA HIS A 117 12.84 13.01 11.98
C HIS A 117 12.27 11.62 11.73
N SER A 118 11.34 11.51 10.79
CA SER A 118 10.75 10.22 10.43
C SER A 118 11.66 9.42 9.48
N LYS A 119 11.34 8.14 9.29
CA LYS A 119 12.10 7.25 8.40
C LYS A 119 12.04 7.63 6.91
N CYS A 120 11.18 8.58 6.51
CA CYS A 120 11.10 9.04 5.13
C CYS A 120 12.32 9.90 4.72
N PHE A 121 13.01 10.53 5.68
CA PHE A 121 14.23 11.30 5.42
C PHE A 121 15.40 10.33 5.35
N ASN A 122 15.81 9.99 4.13
CA ASN A 122 16.87 9.01 3.90
C ASN A 122 17.45 9.15 2.48
N ASP A 123 18.56 9.82 2.36
CA ASP A 123 19.26 10.07 1.08
C ASP A 123 19.61 8.80 0.32
N LYS A 124 19.89 7.69 1.03
CA LYS A 124 20.24 6.40 0.42
C LYS A 124 19.08 5.75 -0.34
N ASN A 125 17.84 6.17 -0.07
CA ASN A 125 16.64 5.63 -0.70
C ASN A 125 16.09 6.55 -1.81
N ILE A 126 16.75 7.67 -2.07
CA ILE A 126 16.39 8.59 -3.16
C ILE A 126 17.09 8.11 -4.43
N THR A 127 16.34 8.07 -5.52
CA THR A 127 16.83 7.80 -6.85
C THR A 127 17.00 9.11 -7.63
N ALA A 128 16.50 9.17 -8.85
CA ALA A 128 16.48 10.42 -9.62
C ALA A 128 15.46 11.45 -9.09
N HIS A 129 14.48 10.99 -8.32
CA HIS A 129 13.38 11.81 -7.79
C HIS A 129 13.17 11.53 -6.31
N PHE A 130 12.52 12.48 -5.63
CA PHE A 130 12.03 12.36 -4.26
C PHE A 130 10.50 12.35 -4.20
N ALA A 131 9.93 12.10 -3.03
CA ALA A 131 8.49 11.97 -2.83
C ALA A 131 7.69 13.20 -3.29
N ILE A 132 6.42 12.99 -3.63
CA ILE A 132 5.47 14.06 -3.93
C ILE A 132 5.07 14.71 -2.61
N ILE A 133 5.46 15.98 -2.43
CA ILE A 133 5.19 16.78 -1.23
C ILE A 133 4.66 18.16 -1.61
N PRO A 134 4.02 18.88 -0.67
CA PRO A 134 3.63 20.27 -0.90
C PRO A 134 4.87 21.16 -1.08
N THR A 135 4.72 22.22 -1.85
CA THR A 135 5.76 23.26 -2.01
C THR A 135 5.63 24.34 -0.94
N ASN A 136 6.62 25.24 -0.89
CA ASN A 136 6.60 26.43 -0.04
C ASN A 136 5.73 27.58 -0.63
N ASN A 137 4.94 27.32 -1.65
CA ASN A 137 4.13 28.35 -2.29
C ASN A 137 2.79 28.53 -1.57
N LYS A 138 2.29 29.78 -1.62
CA LYS A 138 0.93 30.07 -1.20
C LYS A 138 -0.05 29.45 -2.18
N VAL A 139 -0.93 28.61 -1.67
CA VAL A 139 -2.00 27.94 -2.44
C VAL A 139 -3.36 28.44 -1.95
N ASP A 140 -4.13 29.00 -2.86
CA ASP A 140 -5.52 29.42 -2.57
C ASP A 140 -6.45 28.23 -2.89
N LEU A 141 -6.97 27.59 -1.85
CA LEU A 141 -7.87 26.45 -2.00
C LEU A 141 -9.16 26.75 -2.76
N ASN A 142 -9.58 28.02 -2.83
CA ASN A 142 -10.78 28.42 -3.58
C ASN A 142 -10.55 28.44 -5.10
N LYS A 143 -9.29 28.46 -5.53
CA LYS A 143 -8.92 28.37 -6.95
C LYS A 143 -8.72 26.93 -7.43
N LEU A 144 -8.75 25.98 -6.51
CA LEU A 144 -8.65 24.55 -6.83
C LEU A 144 -10.06 24.00 -7.10
N THR A 145 -10.17 23.14 -8.09
CA THR A 145 -11.36 22.27 -8.23
C THR A 145 -11.47 21.35 -7.03
N GLU A 146 -12.65 20.79 -6.75
CA GLU A 146 -12.83 19.87 -5.61
C GLU A 146 -11.93 18.65 -5.71
N ARG A 147 -11.67 18.16 -6.93
CA ARG A 147 -10.76 17.03 -7.16
C ARG A 147 -9.30 17.40 -6.85
N GLU A 148 -8.83 18.55 -7.30
CA GLU A 148 -7.49 19.06 -7.01
C GLU A 148 -7.30 19.30 -5.50
N LYS A 149 -8.31 19.86 -4.85
CA LYS A 149 -8.31 20.10 -3.41
C LYS A 149 -8.20 18.80 -2.62
N ASN A 150 -8.96 17.76 -2.99
CA ASN A 150 -8.89 16.46 -2.34
C ASN A 150 -7.49 15.85 -2.45
N VAL A 151 -6.88 15.90 -3.64
CA VAL A 151 -5.53 15.38 -3.86
C VAL A 151 -4.48 16.21 -3.11
N TYR A 152 -4.56 17.53 -3.17
CA TYR A 152 -3.65 18.42 -2.45
C TYR A 152 -3.71 18.20 -0.93
N LEU A 153 -4.91 18.09 -0.36
CA LEU A 153 -5.09 17.83 1.07
C LEU A 153 -4.55 16.45 1.48
N ALA A 154 -4.68 15.44 0.63
CA ALA A 154 -4.08 14.12 0.87
C ALA A 154 -2.55 14.22 0.93
N VAL A 155 -1.93 14.91 -0.03
CA VAL A 155 -0.46 15.13 -0.06
C VAL A 155 0.00 15.90 1.17
N CYS A 156 -0.74 16.96 1.58
CA CYS A 156 -0.43 17.72 2.80
C CYS A 156 -0.50 16.84 4.05
N LYS A 157 -1.54 16.02 4.21
CA LYS A 157 -1.70 15.13 5.37
C LYS A 157 -0.57 14.12 5.49
N TYR A 158 -0.20 13.46 4.39
CA TYR A 158 0.88 12.48 4.38
C TYR A 158 2.26 13.10 4.67
N TYR A 159 2.48 14.33 4.21
CA TYR A 159 3.68 15.07 4.57
C TYR A 159 3.69 15.49 6.04
N MET A 160 2.61 16.10 6.55
CA MET A 160 2.51 16.48 7.96
C MET A 160 2.60 15.27 8.91
N ALA A 161 2.14 14.09 8.50
CA ALA A 161 2.27 12.87 9.29
C ALA A 161 3.71 12.54 9.64
N GLN A 162 4.68 12.95 8.82
CA GLN A 162 6.11 12.72 9.06
C GLN A 162 6.65 13.48 10.27
N PHE A 163 5.93 14.49 10.73
CA PHE A 163 6.29 15.40 11.82
C PHE A 163 5.33 15.27 13.01
N LEU A 164 4.69 14.12 13.13
CA LEU A 164 3.83 13.76 14.27
C LEU A 164 4.41 12.56 15.01
N PRO A 165 4.13 12.44 16.32
CA PRO A 165 4.56 11.28 17.09
C PRO A 165 4.06 9.97 16.46
N LYS A 166 4.79 8.88 16.67
CA LYS A 166 4.36 7.54 16.28
C LYS A 166 3.05 7.17 16.98
N ALA A 167 2.21 6.40 16.32
CA ALA A 167 1.09 5.77 17.00
C ALA A 167 1.62 4.66 17.91
N VAL A 168 1.07 4.57 19.13
CA VAL A 168 1.43 3.52 20.10
C VAL A 168 0.24 2.61 20.27
N LYS A 169 0.44 1.33 19.98
CA LYS A 169 -0.59 0.29 20.09
C LYS A 169 -0.14 -0.81 21.04
N GLU A 170 -1.05 -1.29 21.87
CA GLU A 170 -0.87 -2.53 22.63
C GLU A 170 -1.54 -3.66 21.86
N LYS A 171 -0.78 -4.69 21.50
CA LYS A 171 -1.26 -5.92 20.87
C LYS A 171 -1.29 -7.01 21.91
N THR A 172 -2.47 -7.61 22.14
CA THR A 172 -2.67 -8.75 23.01
C THR A 172 -2.89 -9.99 22.15
N LYS A 173 -2.16 -11.05 22.43
CA LYS A 173 -2.33 -12.37 21.81
C LYS A 173 -2.69 -13.36 22.91
N MET A 174 -3.79 -14.08 22.76
CA MET A 174 -4.13 -15.24 23.58
C MET A 174 -3.89 -16.51 22.76
N THR A 175 -3.26 -17.50 23.38
CA THR A 175 -2.93 -18.79 22.76
C THR A 175 -3.34 -19.91 23.71
N ILE A 176 -3.99 -20.93 23.18
CA ILE A 176 -4.26 -22.20 23.88
C ILE A 176 -3.82 -23.33 22.96
N GLU A 177 -2.98 -24.25 23.45
CA GLU A 177 -2.60 -25.45 22.75
C GLU A 177 -3.55 -26.59 23.12
N LEU A 178 -4.08 -27.27 22.11
CA LEU A 178 -4.99 -28.41 22.24
C LEU A 178 -4.26 -29.69 21.93
N ASP A 179 -3.99 -30.48 22.92
CA ASP A 179 -3.48 -31.86 22.81
C ASP A 179 -2.29 -32.03 21.85
N GLY A 180 -1.51 -30.95 21.61
CA GLY A 180 -0.36 -30.94 20.68
C GLY A 180 -0.70 -30.87 19.20
N GLU A 181 -1.99 -30.91 18.82
CA GLU A 181 -2.39 -30.92 17.41
C GLU A 181 -2.87 -29.55 16.91
N TYR A 182 -3.52 -28.75 17.77
CA TYR A 182 -4.15 -27.49 17.38
C TYR A 182 -3.81 -26.36 18.31
N THR A 183 -3.75 -25.16 17.73
CA THR A 183 -3.54 -23.94 18.50
C THR A 183 -4.74 -23.01 18.29
N LEU A 184 -5.45 -22.69 19.36
CA LEU A 184 -6.46 -21.64 19.35
C LEU A 184 -5.80 -20.30 19.61
N VAL A 185 -6.11 -19.30 18.79
CA VAL A 185 -5.56 -17.94 18.93
C VAL A 185 -6.68 -16.89 19.00
N ALA A 186 -6.43 -15.84 19.76
CA ALA A 186 -7.23 -14.62 19.70
C ALA A 186 -6.31 -13.41 19.73
N TYR A 187 -6.73 -12.35 19.09
CA TYR A 187 -5.97 -11.10 19.01
C TYR A 187 -6.85 -9.93 19.42
N SER A 188 -6.24 -8.98 20.12
CA SER A 188 -6.82 -7.68 20.36
C SER A 188 -5.76 -6.62 20.14
N THR A 189 -6.16 -5.43 19.69
CA THR A 189 -5.28 -4.28 19.54
C THR A 189 -5.97 -3.07 20.15
N VAL A 190 -5.25 -2.33 21.00
CA VAL A 190 -5.74 -1.10 21.62
C VAL A 190 -4.79 0.04 21.26
N VAL A 191 -5.33 1.17 20.84
CA VAL A 191 -4.55 2.38 20.57
C VAL A 191 -4.29 3.12 21.88
N LEU A 192 -3.05 3.10 22.36
CA LEU A 192 -2.62 3.82 23.56
C LEU A 192 -2.36 5.30 23.29
N LYS A 193 -1.75 5.62 22.13
CA LYS A 193 -1.54 6.99 21.66
C LYS A 193 -1.82 7.06 20.17
N LYS A 194 -2.68 8.00 19.78
CA LYS A 194 -3.05 8.19 18.36
C LYS A 194 -1.87 8.63 17.49
N GLY A 195 -1.02 9.52 18.01
CA GLY A 195 0.09 10.07 17.23
C GLY A 195 -0.35 10.57 15.85
N TYR A 196 0.40 10.21 14.81
CA TYR A 196 0.09 10.62 13.43
C TYR A 196 -1.29 10.19 12.93
N THR A 197 -1.90 9.16 13.52
CA THR A 197 -3.23 8.69 13.07
C THR A 197 -4.33 9.71 13.34
N ALA A 198 -4.10 10.67 14.23
CA ALA A 198 -5.06 11.72 14.57
C ALA A 198 -5.43 12.63 13.38
N ILE A 199 -4.56 12.73 12.35
CA ILE A 199 -4.86 13.54 11.16
C ILE A 199 -5.65 12.78 10.08
N PHE A 200 -5.78 11.45 10.21
CA PHE A 200 -6.53 10.60 9.31
C PHE A 200 -7.89 10.26 9.94
N LYS A 201 -8.96 10.91 9.47
CA LYS A 201 -10.31 10.73 10.04
C LYS A 201 -10.88 9.32 9.84
N ASP A 202 -10.36 8.58 8.86
CA ASP A 202 -10.90 7.29 8.42
C ASP A 202 -10.33 6.08 9.18
N ILE A 203 -9.40 6.31 10.12
CA ILE A 203 -8.90 5.22 10.96
C ILE A 203 -9.93 4.98 12.07
N LYS A 204 -10.69 3.90 11.92
CA LYS A 204 -11.62 3.43 12.95
C LYS A 204 -10.85 3.26 14.26
N ALA A 205 -11.43 3.77 15.34
CA ALA A 205 -10.94 3.43 16.68
C ALA A 205 -11.06 1.90 16.84
N GLU A 206 -9.95 1.24 17.15
CA GLU A 206 -9.99 -0.17 17.50
C GLU A 206 -10.73 -0.29 18.84
N GLU A 207 -11.74 -1.14 18.88
CA GLU A 207 -12.57 -1.30 20.08
C GLU A 207 -11.77 -2.00 21.19
N VAL A 208 -11.90 -1.48 22.41
CA VAL A 208 -11.37 -2.15 23.60
C VAL A 208 -12.18 -3.44 23.80
N THR A 209 -11.53 -4.58 23.67
CA THR A 209 -12.14 -5.88 23.88
C THR A 209 -11.87 -6.38 25.31
N GLU A 210 -12.70 -7.29 25.82
CA GLU A 210 -12.45 -7.93 27.12
C GLU A 210 -11.05 -8.56 27.19
N LEU A 211 -10.55 -9.14 26.08
CA LEU A 211 -9.21 -9.71 25.99
C LEU A 211 -8.11 -8.68 26.29
N SER A 212 -8.30 -7.42 25.87
CA SER A 212 -7.30 -6.37 26.10
C SER A 212 -7.17 -5.96 27.58
N SER A 213 -8.18 -6.25 28.41
CA SER A 213 -8.17 -5.93 29.85
C SER A 213 -7.40 -6.96 30.71
N ILE A 214 -7.16 -8.18 30.15
CA ILE A 214 -6.46 -9.24 30.89
C ILE A 214 -4.95 -8.96 30.86
N ALA A 215 -4.27 -9.14 31.99
CA ALA A 215 -2.82 -8.91 32.08
C ALA A 215 -2.02 -9.99 31.30
N ASP A 216 -0.75 -9.74 31.08
CA ASP A 216 0.20 -10.72 30.55
C ASP A 216 0.37 -11.86 31.56
N GLY A 217 0.41 -13.12 31.10
CA GLY A 217 0.56 -14.26 32.00
C GLY A 217 -0.05 -15.57 31.51
N MET A 218 0.00 -16.55 32.42
CA MET A 218 -0.63 -17.86 32.22
C MET A 218 -1.91 -17.95 33.05
N TYR A 219 -2.95 -18.49 32.43
CA TYR A 219 -4.27 -18.56 33.01
C TYR A 219 -4.88 -19.97 32.84
N SER A 220 -5.88 -20.26 33.64
CA SER A 220 -6.76 -21.40 33.45
C SER A 220 -8.19 -20.92 33.24
N GLY A 221 -8.96 -21.69 32.50
CA GLY A 221 -10.36 -21.35 32.21
C GLY A 221 -11.10 -22.52 31.56
N THR A 222 -12.40 -22.40 31.44
CA THR A 222 -13.24 -23.41 30.80
C THR A 222 -13.93 -22.79 29.59
N ALA A 223 -13.91 -23.50 28.47
CA ALA A 223 -14.67 -23.09 27.30
C ALA A 223 -16.16 -23.37 27.53
N ILE A 224 -16.97 -22.33 27.58
CA ILE A 224 -18.42 -22.44 27.85
C ILE A 224 -19.27 -22.61 26.57
N ASP A 225 -18.73 -22.18 25.43
CA ASP A 225 -19.37 -22.31 24.11
C ASP A 225 -18.29 -22.41 23.01
N ALA A 226 -18.61 -23.16 21.97
CA ALA A 226 -17.79 -23.29 20.78
C ALA A 226 -18.69 -23.32 19.55
N ARG A 227 -18.31 -22.60 18.50
CA ARG A 227 -19.03 -22.55 17.23
C ARG A 227 -18.05 -22.73 16.08
N PHE A 228 -18.49 -23.37 15.03
CA PHE A 228 -17.77 -23.35 13.77
C PHE A 228 -18.59 -22.61 12.71
N GLU A 229 -17.91 -21.96 11.79
CA GLU A 229 -18.49 -21.33 10.62
C GLU A 229 -17.89 -21.95 9.37
N GLU A 230 -18.75 -22.47 8.52
CA GLU A 230 -18.36 -22.88 7.18
C GLU A 230 -18.11 -21.64 6.32
N LYS A 231 -16.92 -21.54 5.72
CA LYS A 231 -16.57 -20.43 4.83
C LYS A 231 -16.03 -20.96 3.53
N GLU A 232 -16.69 -20.56 2.45
CA GLU A 232 -16.15 -20.79 1.12
C GLU A 232 -15.02 -19.81 0.81
N THR A 233 -13.93 -20.33 0.24
CA THR A 233 -12.89 -19.47 -0.31
C THR A 233 -13.42 -18.77 -1.55
N LYS A 234 -13.41 -17.46 -1.53
CA LYS A 234 -13.79 -16.66 -2.71
C LYS A 234 -12.58 -16.53 -3.65
N PRO A 235 -12.79 -16.61 -4.97
CA PRO A 235 -11.73 -16.32 -5.91
C PRO A 235 -11.19 -14.90 -5.68
N PRO A 236 -9.91 -14.63 -6.03
CA PRO A 236 -9.36 -13.29 -5.93
C PRO A 236 -10.26 -12.26 -6.64
N SER A 237 -10.41 -11.09 -6.05
CA SER A 237 -11.17 -10.01 -6.68
C SER A 237 -10.55 -9.63 -8.02
N ARG A 238 -11.40 -9.34 -9.01
CA ARG A 238 -10.92 -8.78 -10.29
C ARG A 238 -10.19 -7.46 -10.05
N TYR A 239 -9.22 -7.18 -10.91
CA TYR A 239 -8.50 -5.91 -10.87
C TYR A 239 -9.45 -4.72 -11.09
N THR A 240 -9.13 -3.63 -10.43
CA THR A 240 -9.50 -2.28 -10.85
C THR A 240 -8.32 -1.64 -11.59
N LYS A 241 -8.52 -0.50 -12.27
CA LYS A 241 -7.39 0.24 -12.86
C LYS A 241 -6.28 0.53 -11.83
N ALA A 242 -6.66 0.91 -10.61
CA ALA A 242 -5.70 1.23 -9.56
C ALA A 242 -4.95 0.00 -9.06
N THR A 243 -5.63 -1.11 -8.80
CA THR A 243 -4.98 -2.33 -8.32
C THR A 243 -4.12 -3.00 -9.39
N LEU A 244 -4.50 -2.92 -10.67
CA LEU A 244 -3.67 -3.37 -11.78
C LEU A 244 -2.42 -2.48 -11.92
N ASN A 245 -2.58 -1.15 -11.86
CA ASN A 245 -1.48 -0.19 -11.88
C ASN A 245 -0.47 -0.45 -10.75
N GLU A 246 -0.95 -0.72 -9.54
CA GLU A 246 -0.10 -1.09 -8.41
C GLU A 246 0.56 -2.46 -8.62
N ASP A 247 -0.14 -3.43 -9.18
CA ASP A 247 0.40 -4.78 -9.40
C ASP A 247 1.49 -4.81 -10.47
N MET A 248 1.43 -3.90 -11.45
CA MET A 248 2.50 -3.70 -12.46
C MET A 248 3.84 -3.28 -11.85
N THR A 249 3.88 -2.83 -10.59
CA THR A 249 5.14 -2.57 -9.86
C THR A 249 5.80 -3.84 -9.31
N ARG A 250 5.12 -5.00 -9.36
CA ARG A 250 5.54 -6.24 -8.69
C ARG A 250 5.37 -7.47 -9.57
N ILE A 251 5.75 -7.37 -10.84
CA ILE A 251 5.53 -8.41 -11.86
C ILE A 251 6.43 -9.63 -11.63
N ALA A 252 7.58 -9.49 -10.97
CA ALA A 252 8.49 -10.62 -10.72
C ALA A 252 7.81 -11.82 -10.02
N LYS A 253 6.69 -11.62 -9.33
CA LYS A 253 5.92 -12.72 -8.73
C LYS A 253 5.23 -13.63 -9.76
N TYR A 254 5.02 -13.15 -10.97
CA TYR A 254 4.41 -13.90 -12.08
C TYR A 254 5.45 -14.54 -13.02
N VAL A 255 6.72 -14.22 -12.85
CA VAL A 255 7.81 -14.78 -13.66
C VAL A 255 8.14 -16.16 -13.14
N THR A 256 8.14 -17.15 -14.03
CA THR A 256 8.41 -18.56 -13.72
C THR A 256 9.87 -18.94 -13.89
N ASP A 257 10.58 -18.28 -14.80
CA ASP A 257 12.03 -18.47 -15.04
C ASP A 257 12.82 -17.79 -13.90
N PRO A 258 13.63 -18.54 -13.12
CA PRO A 258 14.37 -17.98 -12.00
C PRO A 258 15.42 -16.94 -12.40
N GLU A 259 16.07 -17.10 -13.56
CA GLU A 259 17.10 -16.17 -14.04
C GLU A 259 16.45 -14.85 -14.48
N VAL A 260 15.36 -14.94 -15.25
CA VAL A 260 14.58 -13.79 -15.66
C VAL A 260 13.99 -13.04 -14.46
N LYS A 261 13.50 -13.78 -13.47
CA LYS A 261 13.03 -13.19 -12.21
C LYS A 261 14.14 -12.42 -11.48
N LYS A 262 15.33 -12.99 -11.41
CA LYS A 262 16.50 -12.34 -10.80
C LYS A 262 16.86 -11.06 -11.56
N MET A 263 16.87 -11.07 -12.90
CA MET A 263 17.13 -9.89 -13.73
C MET A 263 16.13 -8.77 -13.47
N LEU A 264 14.83 -9.09 -13.37
CA LEU A 264 13.79 -8.10 -13.07
C LEU A 264 13.95 -7.48 -11.68
N LEU A 265 14.31 -8.29 -10.70
CA LEU A 265 14.56 -7.81 -9.34
C LEU A 265 15.81 -6.93 -9.27
N GLU A 266 16.87 -7.31 -10.00
CA GLU A 266 18.10 -6.51 -10.11
C GLU A 266 17.85 -5.14 -10.76
N LYS A 267 17.01 -5.08 -11.80
CA LYS A 267 16.58 -3.82 -12.43
C LYS A 267 16.00 -2.81 -11.44
N ASP A 268 15.26 -3.28 -10.47
CA ASP A 268 14.54 -2.43 -9.51
C ASP A 268 15.17 -2.42 -8.10
N LYS A 269 16.39 -2.97 -7.93
CA LYS A 269 17.05 -3.11 -6.62
C LYS A 269 17.17 -1.81 -5.83
N ASP A 270 17.37 -0.70 -6.56
CA ASP A 270 17.52 0.63 -5.97
C ASP A 270 16.18 1.37 -5.85
N LYS A 271 15.07 0.77 -6.33
CA LYS A 271 13.74 1.36 -6.31
C LYS A 271 12.87 0.73 -5.22
N LYS A 272 12.86 1.32 -4.04
CA LYS A 272 11.99 0.81 -2.97
C LYS A 272 10.51 0.90 -3.34
N GLY A 273 9.83 -0.25 -3.31
CA GLY A 273 8.41 -0.39 -3.65
C GLY A 273 8.14 -0.92 -5.06
N GLU A 274 9.19 -1.10 -5.88
CA GLU A 274 9.12 -1.83 -7.14
C GLU A 274 9.89 -3.17 -7.02
N ASN A 275 9.32 -4.23 -7.58
CA ASN A 275 9.90 -5.58 -7.55
C ASN A 275 9.65 -6.24 -8.90
N GLY A 276 10.53 -5.96 -9.86
CA GLY A 276 10.38 -6.38 -11.24
C GLY A 276 9.20 -5.69 -11.91
N SER A 277 9.24 -4.38 -11.98
CA SER A 277 8.17 -3.55 -12.52
C SER A 277 8.09 -3.59 -14.04
N ILE A 278 6.87 -3.43 -14.58
CA ILE A 278 6.59 -3.16 -15.99
C ILE A 278 6.11 -1.71 -16.15
N GLY A 279 6.61 -1.04 -17.18
CA GLY A 279 6.34 0.37 -17.43
C GLY A 279 6.93 1.28 -16.35
N THR A 280 6.72 2.56 -16.50
CA THR A 280 7.11 3.60 -15.51
C THR A 280 5.89 4.10 -14.77
N SER A 281 6.08 4.80 -13.66
CA SER A 281 4.99 5.46 -12.93
C SER A 281 4.13 6.35 -13.83
N ALA A 282 4.73 6.97 -14.85
CA ALA A 282 4.05 7.85 -15.80
C ALA A 282 3.27 7.11 -16.90
N THR A 283 3.64 5.87 -17.25
CA THR A 283 3.10 5.17 -18.43
C THR A 283 2.10 4.06 -18.10
N ARG A 284 2.11 3.52 -16.88
CA ARG A 284 1.26 2.38 -16.50
C ARG A 284 -0.24 2.67 -16.68
N SER A 285 -0.72 3.83 -16.23
CA SER A 285 -2.13 4.21 -16.40
C SER A 285 -2.53 4.33 -17.87
N THR A 286 -1.68 4.91 -18.70
CA THR A 286 -1.91 5.05 -20.14
C THR A 286 -1.94 3.69 -20.85
N ILE A 287 -1.09 2.73 -20.43
CA ILE A 287 -1.12 1.36 -20.95
C ILE A 287 -2.48 0.71 -20.65
N ILE A 288 -2.97 0.82 -19.42
CA ILE A 288 -4.26 0.26 -19.02
C ILE A 288 -5.40 0.88 -19.84
N ASP A 289 -5.43 2.21 -19.95
CA ASP A 289 -6.46 2.90 -20.74
C ASP A 289 -6.39 2.56 -22.23
N SER A 290 -5.18 2.36 -22.77
CA SER A 290 -4.99 1.89 -24.15
C SER A 290 -5.59 0.51 -24.40
N LEU A 291 -5.48 -0.43 -23.44
CA LEU A 291 -6.11 -1.75 -23.54
C LEU A 291 -7.64 -1.65 -23.57
N ILE A 292 -8.21 -0.72 -22.81
CA ILE A 292 -9.66 -0.47 -22.77
C ILE A 292 -10.09 0.18 -24.08
N THR A 293 -9.42 1.21 -24.54
CA THR A 293 -9.73 1.93 -25.79
C THR A 293 -9.66 1.01 -27.01
N LYS A 294 -8.71 0.07 -27.03
CA LYS A 294 -8.58 -0.95 -28.07
C LYS A 294 -9.61 -2.08 -27.96
N GLY A 295 -10.43 -2.09 -26.92
CA GLY A 295 -11.46 -3.09 -26.70
C GLY A 295 -10.96 -4.46 -26.25
N TYR A 296 -9.70 -4.59 -25.79
CA TYR A 296 -9.17 -5.84 -25.26
C TYR A 296 -9.60 -6.11 -23.82
N VAL A 297 -9.85 -5.04 -23.07
CA VAL A 297 -10.35 -5.04 -21.71
C VAL A 297 -11.57 -4.11 -21.64
N ALA A 298 -12.56 -4.47 -20.85
CA ALA A 298 -13.74 -3.63 -20.57
C ALA A 298 -13.83 -3.35 -19.07
N GLU A 299 -14.56 -2.29 -18.72
CA GLU A 299 -14.92 -1.97 -17.35
C GLU A 299 -16.32 -2.49 -17.02
N ASP A 300 -16.44 -3.26 -15.94
CA ASP A 300 -17.69 -3.65 -15.31
C ASP A 300 -17.75 -2.97 -13.94
N GLY A 301 -18.42 -1.82 -13.88
CA GLY A 301 -18.32 -0.88 -12.77
C GLY A 301 -16.88 -0.42 -12.56
N LYS A 302 -16.26 -0.75 -11.42
CA LYS A 302 -14.84 -0.46 -11.16
C LYS A 302 -13.90 -1.61 -11.54
N ARG A 303 -14.43 -2.75 -11.97
CA ARG A 303 -13.66 -3.98 -12.23
C ARG A 303 -13.25 -4.05 -13.69
N LEU A 304 -12.06 -4.58 -13.93
CA LEU A 304 -11.56 -4.87 -15.26
C LEU A 304 -11.91 -6.32 -15.64
N ILE A 305 -12.46 -6.48 -16.83
CA ILE A 305 -12.80 -7.80 -17.43
C ILE A 305 -12.16 -7.91 -18.81
N SER A 306 -11.68 -9.11 -19.17
CA SER A 306 -11.23 -9.39 -20.53
C SER A 306 -12.42 -9.50 -21.46
N THR A 307 -12.35 -8.86 -22.62
CA THR A 307 -13.35 -9.03 -23.70
C THR A 307 -13.06 -10.30 -24.51
N GLU A 308 -13.99 -10.70 -25.38
CA GLU A 308 -13.74 -11.81 -26.32
C GLU A 308 -12.57 -11.49 -27.25
N LEU A 309 -12.55 -10.28 -27.80
CA LEU A 309 -11.44 -9.80 -28.64
C LEU A 309 -10.09 -9.89 -27.93
N GLY A 310 -10.04 -9.48 -26.64
CA GLY A 310 -8.83 -9.57 -25.83
C GLY A 310 -8.38 -11.02 -25.60
N ARG A 311 -9.32 -11.93 -25.34
CA ARG A 311 -9.04 -13.36 -25.17
C ARG A 311 -8.57 -14.02 -26.47
N GLU A 312 -9.16 -13.67 -27.60
CA GLU A 312 -8.72 -14.15 -28.90
C GLU A 312 -7.32 -13.67 -29.27
N LEU A 313 -7.06 -12.37 -29.09
CA LEU A 313 -5.71 -11.84 -29.27
C LEU A 313 -4.70 -12.60 -28.41
N TYR A 314 -5.00 -12.83 -27.13
CA TYR A 314 -4.13 -13.59 -26.23
C TYR A 314 -3.89 -15.03 -26.73
N ARG A 315 -4.88 -15.70 -27.32
CA ARG A 315 -4.73 -17.07 -27.86
C ARG A 315 -3.77 -17.12 -29.04
N ILE A 316 -3.82 -16.15 -29.95
CA ILE A 316 -3.01 -16.14 -31.18
C ILE A 316 -1.60 -15.61 -30.98
N LEU A 317 -1.33 -14.84 -29.93
CA LEU A 317 0.02 -14.34 -29.64
C LEU A 317 0.98 -15.50 -29.35
N PRO A 318 2.25 -15.42 -29.77
CA PRO A 318 3.31 -16.34 -29.34
C PRO A 318 3.46 -16.37 -27.81
N ASP A 319 3.81 -17.53 -27.27
CA ASP A 319 3.90 -17.71 -25.81
C ASP A 319 4.98 -16.81 -25.15
N GLU A 320 6.03 -16.50 -25.88
CA GLU A 320 7.09 -15.60 -25.44
C GLU A 320 6.56 -14.20 -25.14
N ILE A 321 5.63 -13.70 -25.97
CA ILE A 321 5.06 -12.34 -25.83
C ILE A 321 4.03 -12.29 -24.70
N LYS A 322 3.38 -13.41 -24.38
CA LYS A 322 2.39 -13.50 -23.30
C LYS A 322 2.98 -13.40 -21.90
N LYS A 323 4.29 -13.62 -21.76
CA LYS A 323 4.99 -13.70 -20.48
C LYS A 323 5.68 -12.38 -20.12
N ALA A 324 5.68 -12.07 -18.83
CA ALA A 324 6.47 -10.95 -18.30
C ALA A 324 7.98 -11.10 -18.52
N ASP A 325 8.43 -12.32 -18.78
CA ASP A 325 9.81 -12.70 -19.07
C ASP A 325 10.41 -11.92 -20.26
N MET A 326 9.60 -11.60 -21.28
CA MET A 326 10.04 -10.83 -22.43
C MET A 326 10.53 -9.42 -22.03
N THR A 327 9.84 -8.75 -21.13
CA THR A 327 10.23 -7.42 -20.65
C THR A 327 11.60 -7.45 -19.97
N ALA A 328 11.88 -8.48 -19.17
CA ALA A 328 13.17 -8.64 -18.52
C ALA A 328 14.29 -8.93 -19.49
N LYS A 329 14.06 -9.80 -20.49
CA LYS A 329 15.04 -10.11 -21.55
C LYS A 329 15.37 -8.87 -22.37
N TRP A 330 14.37 -8.09 -22.75
CA TRP A 330 14.61 -6.84 -23.49
C TRP A 330 15.39 -5.81 -22.65
N TRP A 331 15.07 -5.69 -21.36
CA TRP A 331 15.83 -4.82 -20.49
C TRP A 331 17.31 -5.26 -20.41
N ALA A 332 17.60 -6.55 -20.21
CA ALA A 332 18.95 -7.07 -20.16
C ALA A 332 19.72 -6.77 -21.47
N ILE A 333 19.09 -6.98 -22.63
CA ILE A 333 19.68 -6.65 -23.92
C ILE A 333 19.98 -5.15 -24.05
N GLN A 334 19.11 -4.29 -23.51
CA GLN A 334 19.31 -2.83 -23.55
C GLN A 334 20.48 -2.38 -22.68
N GLU A 335 20.65 -2.99 -21.50
CA GLU A 335 21.79 -2.70 -20.61
C GLU A 335 23.14 -3.11 -21.23
N ASP A 336 23.16 -4.15 -22.06
CA ASP A 336 24.36 -4.60 -22.78
C ASP A 336 24.72 -3.69 -23.95
N ILE A 337 23.87 -2.73 -24.37
CA ILE A 337 24.18 -1.79 -25.46
C ILE A 337 25.06 -0.66 -24.91
N PRO A 338 26.31 -0.53 -25.34
CA PRO A 338 27.20 0.56 -24.90
C PRO A 338 26.57 1.94 -25.11
N VAL A 339 26.72 2.84 -24.14
CA VAL A 339 26.17 4.21 -24.18
C VAL A 339 26.57 4.97 -25.46
N SER A 340 27.72 4.66 -26.04
CA SER A 340 28.16 5.21 -27.32
C SER A 340 27.26 4.92 -28.53
N TYR A 341 26.45 3.85 -28.47
CA TYR A 341 25.51 3.50 -29.55
C TYR A 341 24.12 4.15 -29.35
N THR A 342 23.77 4.61 -28.17
CA THR A 342 22.47 5.24 -27.92
C THR A 342 22.38 6.64 -28.54
N HIS A 343 23.50 7.36 -28.71
CA HIS A 343 23.55 8.65 -29.39
C HIS A 343 23.38 8.57 -30.90
N LEU A 344 23.67 7.43 -31.52
CA LEU A 344 23.56 7.24 -32.98
C LEU A 344 22.13 6.87 -33.45
N ARG A 345 21.21 6.50 -32.52
CA ARG A 345 19.81 6.17 -32.86
C ARG A 345 18.82 7.31 -32.59
N ALA A 346 19.26 8.44 -32.07
CA ALA A 346 18.43 9.61 -31.78
C ALA A 346 18.44 10.68 -32.86
N HIS A 347 19.02 10.37 -34.05
CA HIS A 347 19.03 11.24 -35.25
C HIS A 347 18.30 10.58 -36.42
#